data_11454f037c0101617aec93fa2ce357ab
#
_entry.id   11454f037c0101617aec93fa2ce357ab
#
_cell.length_a   1.000
_cell.length_b   1.000
_cell.length_c   1.000
_cell.angle_alpha   90.00
_cell.angle_beta   90.00
_cell.angle_gamma   90.00
#
_symmetry.space_group_name_H-M   'P 1'
#
loop_
_entity.id
_entity.type
_entity.pdbx_description
1 polymer ?
#
loop_
_entity_poly.entity_id
_entity_poly.type
_entity_poly.pdbx_seq_one_letter_code
_entity_poly.pdbx_strand_id
1 'polypeptide(L)'
;MKTLGSISPTRQQFLAMASTRRVIPVSVRILADSLTPIGLYRQLAGGRAGTFLMESAAAGGVWSRYSFIGVNSPATLSTRSDGQAYWQG
;
A
#
# COMPACT_ATOMS: atom_id res chain seq x y z
N MET A 1 -7.06 10.67 -15.28
CA MET A 1 -5.69 10.73 -14.74
C MET A 1 -5.68 11.56 -13.47
N LYS A 2 -5.01 11.08 -12.43
CA LYS A 2 -4.92 11.83 -11.16
C LYS A 2 -3.90 12.96 -11.30
N THR A 3 -4.25 14.13 -10.80
CA THR A 3 -3.35 15.27 -10.73
C THR A 3 -2.33 15.06 -9.60
N LEU A 4 -1.07 15.44 -9.82
CA LEU A 4 -0.05 15.36 -8.79
C LEU A 4 -0.41 16.23 -7.60
N GLY A 5 -0.26 15.69 -6.39
CA GLY A 5 -0.51 16.41 -5.15
C GLY A 5 -1.96 16.52 -4.73
N SER A 6 -2.90 16.14 -5.59
CA SER A 6 -4.32 16.18 -5.24
C SER A 6 -4.74 14.88 -4.58
N ILE A 7 -5.50 14.99 -3.50
CA ILE A 7 -6.04 13.83 -2.78
C ILE A 7 -7.28 13.34 -3.52
N SER A 8 -7.36 12.04 -3.77
CA SER A 8 -8.50 11.40 -4.41
C SER A 8 -9.04 10.29 -3.50
N PRO A 9 -10.36 10.15 -3.33
CA PRO A 9 -11.41 11.02 -3.84
C PRO A 9 -11.44 12.38 -3.13
N THR A 10 -12.20 13.32 -3.66
CA THR A 10 -12.47 14.57 -2.94
C THR A 10 -13.31 14.26 -1.69
N ARG A 11 -13.34 15.21 -0.75
CA ARG A 11 -14.18 15.04 0.44
C ARG A 11 -15.64 14.77 0.08
N GLN A 12 -16.16 15.50 -0.88
CA GLN A 12 -17.54 15.35 -1.33
C GLN A 12 -17.78 13.96 -1.93
N GLN A 13 -16.87 13.49 -2.79
CA GLN A 13 -16.96 12.15 -3.36
C GLN A 13 -16.86 11.06 -2.29
N PHE A 14 -15.95 11.25 -1.32
CA PHE A 14 -15.80 10.31 -0.22
C PHE A 14 -17.09 10.17 0.58
N LEU A 15 -17.72 11.29 0.95
CA LEU A 15 -18.94 11.27 1.72
C LEU A 15 -20.08 10.60 0.95
N ALA A 16 -20.14 10.80 -0.36
CA ALA A 16 -21.13 10.13 -1.20
C ALA A 16 -20.91 8.60 -1.24
N MET A 17 -19.67 8.15 -1.34
CA MET A 17 -19.35 6.72 -1.36
C MET A 17 -19.53 6.07 0.01
N ALA A 18 -19.33 6.81 1.09
CA ALA A 18 -19.39 6.27 2.45
C ALA A 18 -20.79 5.76 2.81
N SER A 19 -21.81 6.20 2.12
CA SER A 19 -23.18 5.71 2.35
C SER A 19 -23.37 4.25 1.91
N THR A 20 -22.56 3.74 0.99
CA THR A 20 -22.72 2.41 0.42
C THR A 20 -21.48 1.53 0.51
N ARG A 21 -20.33 2.08 0.86
CA ARG A 21 -19.06 1.34 0.90
C ARG A 21 -18.45 1.37 2.28
N ARG A 22 -17.89 0.23 2.68
CA ARG A 22 -17.18 0.12 3.96
C ARG A 22 -15.71 0.50 3.86
N VAL A 23 -15.12 0.28 2.69
CA VAL A 23 -13.71 0.56 2.45
C VAL A 23 -13.61 1.51 1.27
N ILE A 24 -12.94 2.62 1.48
CA ILE A 24 -12.75 3.63 0.44
C ILE A 24 -11.27 3.99 0.42
N PRO A 25 -10.54 3.62 -0.65
CA PRO A 25 -9.15 4.02 -0.78
C PRO A 25 -9.01 5.52 -0.93
N VAL A 26 -8.11 6.10 -0.17
CA VAL A 26 -7.74 7.51 -0.29
C VAL A 26 -6.30 7.56 -0.73
N SER A 27 -6.03 8.27 -1.81
CA SER A 27 -4.71 8.28 -2.41
C SER A 27 -4.27 9.66 -2.84
N VAL A 28 -2.97 9.83 -2.93
CA VAL A 28 -2.35 11.01 -3.50
C VAL A 28 -1.21 10.54 -4.41
N ARG A 29 -1.02 11.24 -5.51
CA ARG A 29 0.07 10.96 -6.44
C ARG A 29 1.15 12.00 -6.26
N ILE A 30 2.36 11.56 -5.97
CA ILE A 30 3.51 12.45 -5.78
C ILE A 30 4.62 12.08 -6.75
N LEU A 31 5.48 13.04 -7.02
CA LEU A 31 6.68 12.81 -7.78
C LEU A 31 7.76 12.23 -6.87
N ALA A 32 8.39 11.14 -7.29
CA ALA A 32 9.35 10.42 -6.47
C ALA A 32 10.58 9.96 -7.27
N ASP A 33 11.00 10.77 -8.22
CA ASP A 33 12.07 10.41 -9.16
C ASP A 33 13.46 10.30 -8.50
N SER A 34 13.64 10.82 -7.28
CA SER A 34 14.87 10.65 -6.52
C SER A 34 14.83 9.46 -5.56
N LEU A 35 13.73 8.71 -5.53
CA LEU A 35 13.54 7.61 -4.58
C LEU A 35 13.65 6.25 -5.31
N THR A 36 14.20 5.27 -4.58
CA THR A 36 14.15 3.86 -5.02
C THR A 36 13.12 3.11 -4.18
N PRO A 37 12.55 2.01 -4.71
CA PRO A 37 11.57 1.25 -3.91
C PRO A 37 12.13 0.78 -2.57
N ILE A 38 13.34 0.22 -2.55
CA ILE A 38 13.91 -0.26 -1.29
C ILE A 38 14.27 0.86 -0.33
N GLY A 39 14.75 1.98 -0.85
CA GLY A 39 15.04 3.17 -0.02
C GLY A 39 13.79 3.74 0.61
N LEU A 40 12.73 3.85 -0.18
CA LEU A 40 11.44 4.32 0.31
C LEU A 40 10.86 3.35 1.34
N TYR A 41 10.94 2.05 1.08
CA TYR A 41 10.48 1.03 2.02
C TYR A 41 11.18 1.17 3.37
N ARG A 42 12.51 1.33 3.37
CA ARG A 42 13.28 1.49 4.61
C ARG A 42 12.85 2.72 5.40
N GLN A 43 12.61 3.81 4.71
CA GLN A 43 12.16 5.04 5.37
C GLN A 43 10.77 4.90 5.98
N LEU A 44 9.84 4.30 5.24
CA LEU A 44 8.45 4.18 5.69
C LEU A 44 8.28 3.09 6.74
N ALA A 45 8.94 1.95 6.55
CA ALA A 45 8.79 0.80 7.45
C ALA A 45 9.50 1.02 8.79
N GLY A 46 10.68 1.62 8.78
CA GLY A 46 11.44 1.89 9.98
C GLY A 46 11.75 0.66 10.82
N GLY A 47 11.89 -0.50 10.21
CA GLY A 47 12.12 -1.76 10.91
C GLY A 47 10.89 -2.34 11.60
N ARG A 48 9.70 -1.75 11.42
CA ARG A 48 8.48 -2.24 12.07
C ARG A 48 7.98 -3.52 11.42
N ALA A 49 7.39 -4.39 12.23
CA ALA A 49 6.72 -5.60 11.74
C ALA A 49 5.43 -5.24 11.01
N GLY A 50 4.90 -6.17 10.23
CA GLY A 50 3.66 -5.96 9.49
C GLY A 50 3.81 -5.06 8.28
N THR A 51 5.01 -4.95 7.75
CA THR A 51 5.30 -4.18 6.53
C THR A 51 5.77 -5.11 5.42
N PHE A 52 5.67 -4.66 4.18
CA PHE A 52 6.16 -5.44 3.06
C PHE A 52 6.66 -4.57 1.91
N LEU A 53 7.52 -5.15 1.11
CA LEU A 53 7.94 -4.63 -0.18
C LEU A 53 7.80 -5.76 -1.20
N MET A 54 7.03 -5.52 -2.26
CA MET A 54 6.90 -6.46 -3.36
C MET A 54 7.42 -5.80 -4.62
N GLU A 55 8.42 -6.44 -5.24
CA GLU A 55 8.98 -6.01 -6.51
C GLU A 55 8.83 -7.14 -7.52
N SER A 56 8.51 -6.78 -8.76
CA SER A 56 8.40 -7.77 -9.81
C SER A 56 9.80 -8.10 -10.34
N ALA A 57 10.11 -9.39 -10.42
CA ALA A 57 11.33 -9.90 -11.05
C ALA A 57 11.11 -10.28 -12.51
N ALA A 58 9.87 -10.31 -12.98
CA ALA A 58 9.56 -10.69 -14.35
C ALA A 58 9.88 -9.54 -15.30
N ALA A 59 10.63 -9.84 -16.36
CA ALA A 59 10.96 -8.86 -17.38
C ALA A 59 9.81 -8.72 -18.38
N GLY A 60 9.50 -7.47 -18.76
CA GLY A 60 8.64 -7.19 -19.91
C GLY A 60 7.14 -7.23 -19.67
N GLY A 61 6.65 -7.47 -18.47
CA GLY A 61 5.22 -7.45 -18.18
C GLY A 61 4.75 -6.11 -17.63
N VAL A 62 3.44 -5.89 -17.64
CA VAL A 62 2.83 -4.69 -17.04
C VAL A 62 3.18 -4.59 -15.55
N TRP A 63 3.18 -5.70 -14.86
CA TRP A 63 3.46 -5.76 -13.43
C TRP A 63 4.93 -5.52 -13.07
N SER A 64 5.85 -5.71 -14.03
CA SER A 64 7.27 -5.43 -13.79
C SER A 64 7.57 -3.93 -13.64
N ARG A 65 6.60 -3.07 -13.95
CA ARG A 65 6.76 -1.62 -13.88
C ARG A 65 6.47 -1.06 -12.48
N TYR A 66 5.95 -1.87 -11.58
CA TYR A 66 5.46 -1.40 -10.29
C TYR A 66 6.11 -2.13 -9.15
N SER A 67 6.33 -1.40 -8.07
CA SER A 67 6.65 -1.96 -6.76
C SER A 67 5.53 -1.57 -5.80
N PHE A 68 5.29 -2.41 -4.81
CA PHE A 68 4.23 -2.18 -3.83
C PHE A 68 4.82 -2.20 -2.44
N ILE A 69 4.50 -1.19 -1.63
CA ILE A 69 4.99 -1.06 -0.27
C ILE A 69 3.78 -0.93 0.64
N GLY A 70 3.73 -1.76 1.69
CA GLY A 70 2.68 -1.69 2.69
C GLY A 70 3.27 -1.43 4.06
N VAL A 71 2.67 -0.48 4.79
CA VAL A 71 3.07 -0.10 6.14
C VAL A 71 1.84 0.22 6.96
N ASN A 72 2.01 0.29 8.28
CA ASN A 72 0.93 0.65 9.22
C ASN A 72 -0.29 -0.25 9.11
N SER A 73 -0.06 -1.54 8.96
CA SER A 73 -1.16 -2.51 8.85
C SER A 73 -1.87 -2.64 10.19
N PRO A 74 -3.21 -2.47 10.25
CA PRO A 74 -3.94 -2.62 11.51
C PRO A 74 -4.05 -4.07 11.95
N ALA A 75 -3.92 -5.02 11.02
CA ALA A 75 -4.02 -6.44 11.32
C ALA A 75 -3.16 -7.23 10.34
N THR A 76 -2.63 -8.35 10.80
CA THR A 76 -1.80 -9.22 9.99
C THR A 76 -2.30 -10.65 10.13
N LEU A 77 -2.47 -11.33 9.00
CA LEU A 77 -2.77 -12.76 8.98
C LEU A 77 -1.45 -13.52 8.86
N SER A 78 -1.18 -14.36 9.83
CA SER A 78 0.06 -15.13 9.87
C SER A 78 -0.24 -16.60 10.11
N THR A 79 0.75 -17.45 9.94
CA THR A 79 0.64 -18.89 10.21
C THR A 79 1.52 -19.28 11.40
N ARG A 80 1.04 -20.21 12.20
CA ARG A 80 1.82 -20.83 13.28
C ARG A 80 2.65 -21.97 12.73
N SER A 81 3.56 -22.45 13.56
CA SER A 81 4.41 -23.58 13.19
C SER A 81 3.62 -24.85 12.89
N ASP A 82 2.41 -24.98 13.44
CA ASP A 82 1.51 -26.11 13.16
C ASP A 82 0.68 -25.94 11.89
N GLY A 83 0.87 -24.84 11.16
CA GLY A 83 0.16 -24.56 9.93
C GLY A 83 -1.16 -23.83 10.09
N GLN A 84 -1.61 -23.56 11.30
CA GLN A 84 -2.86 -22.82 11.51
C GLN A 84 -2.65 -21.33 11.31
N ALA A 85 -3.62 -20.71 10.64
CA ALA A 85 -3.62 -19.26 10.44
C ALA A 85 -4.20 -18.54 11.66
N TYR A 86 -3.70 -17.34 11.92
CA TYR A 86 -4.21 -16.51 13.01
C TYR A 86 -4.07 -15.04 12.65
N TRP A 87 -4.95 -14.23 13.24
CA TRP A 87 -4.89 -12.77 13.11
C TRP A 87 -4.09 -12.18 14.27
N GLN A 88 -3.32 -11.15 13.94
CA GLN A 88 -2.54 -10.40 14.89
C GLN A 88 -2.78 -8.91 14.63
N GLY A 89 -3.04 -8.17 15.70
CA GLY A 89 -3.23 -6.73 15.55
C GLY A 89 -4.39 -6.13 16.27
#